data_ef1dc165e52d17bf6f59cf4869557aa2
#
_entry.id   ef1dc165e52d17bf6f59cf4869557aa2
#
_cell.length_a   1.000
_cell.length_b   1.000
_cell.length_c   1.000
_cell.angle_alpha   90.00
_cell.angle_beta   90.00
_cell.angle_gamma   90.00
#
_symmetry.space_group_name_H-M   'P 1'
#
loop_
_entity.id
_entity.type
_entity.pdbx_description
1 polymer ?
#
loop_
_entity_poly.entity_id
_entity_poly.type
_entity_poly.pdbx_seq_one_letter_code
_entity_poly.pdbx_strand_id
1 'polypeptide(L)'
;AAVMLATRRSFPLTPLVAVLILLHCIILMVGGHYTYAEVPLFDRLGEAFGWQRNNYDKLGHFAQGFVPAMVAREILIRKRVISTSSWRNFLIVSFCLGFSAFYELIEWWVALLSREAAESFLGTQGYAWDTQSDMAWALGGAIIALILLGRLHDRQLNPVGPAR
;
A
#
# COMPACT_ATOMS: atom_id res chain seq x y z
N ALA A 1 -0.97 0.21 -13.93
CA ALA A 1 -1.45 1.10 -15.01
C ALA A 1 -2.06 0.30 -16.17
N ALA A 2 -1.36 -0.65 -16.83
CA ALA A 2 -1.85 -1.38 -18.01
C ALA A 2 -3.19 -2.10 -17.78
N VAL A 3 -3.32 -2.85 -16.69
CA VAL A 3 -4.57 -3.55 -16.32
C VAL A 3 -5.74 -2.56 -16.15
N MET A 4 -5.52 -1.42 -15.49
CA MET A 4 -6.54 -0.39 -15.31
C MET A 4 -7.02 0.18 -16.65
N LEU A 5 -6.09 0.44 -17.57
CA LEU A 5 -6.41 0.91 -18.92
C LEU A 5 -7.17 -0.14 -19.71
N ALA A 6 -6.74 -1.40 -19.67
CA ALA A 6 -7.39 -2.50 -20.36
C ALA A 6 -8.82 -2.77 -19.84
N THR A 7 -9.02 -2.63 -18.52
CA THR A 7 -10.33 -2.92 -17.88
C THR A 7 -11.23 -1.71 -17.72
N ARG A 8 -10.81 -0.51 -18.10
CA ARG A 8 -11.54 0.74 -17.86
C ARG A 8 -13.00 0.75 -18.36
N ARG A 9 -13.30 -0.02 -19.39
CA ARG A 9 -14.67 -0.12 -19.95
C ARG A 9 -15.52 -1.17 -19.22
N SER A 10 -14.91 -2.26 -18.76
CA SER A 10 -15.61 -3.37 -18.08
C SER A 10 -15.65 -3.20 -16.56
N PHE A 11 -14.66 -2.52 -16.00
CA PHE A 11 -14.56 -2.23 -14.57
C PHE A 11 -13.97 -0.83 -14.34
N PRO A 12 -14.77 0.23 -14.56
CA PRO A 12 -14.31 1.59 -14.31
C PRO A 12 -14.12 1.80 -12.81
N LEU A 13 -12.91 2.13 -12.38
CA LEU A 13 -12.61 2.44 -10.98
C LEU A 13 -13.27 3.76 -10.56
N THR A 14 -13.60 3.87 -9.27
CA THR A 14 -14.00 5.15 -8.69
C THR A 14 -12.86 6.17 -8.80
N PRO A 15 -13.16 7.48 -8.93
CA PRO A 15 -12.14 8.52 -8.95
C PRO A 15 -11.22 8.46 -7.73
N LEU A 16 -11.77 8.17 -6.54
CA LEU A 16 -11.00 8.00 -5.31
C LEU A 16 -9.91 6.92 -5.48
N VAL A 17 -10.30 5.72 -5.90
CA VAL A 17 -9.35 4.61 -6.05
C VAL A 17 -8.33 4.89 -7.16
N ALA A 18 -8.75 5.51 -8.26
CA ALA A 18 -7.83 5.89 -9.33
C ALA A 18 -6.75 6.89 -8.86
N VAL A 19 -7.14 7.91 -8.09
CA VAL A 19 -6.20 8.88 -7.50
C VAL A 19 -5.26 8.21 -6.48
N LEU A 20 -5.79 7.34 -5.63
CA LEU A 20 -4.98 6.61 -4.65
C LEU A 20 -3.93 5.72 -5.33
N ILE A 21 -4.28 5.02 -6.40
CA ILE A 21 -3.33 4.22 -7.18
C ILE A 21 -2.25 5.12 -7.79
N LEU A 22 -2.62 6.28 -8.35
CA LEU A 22 -1.65 7.22 -8.89
C LEU A 22 -0.66 7.69 -7.82
N LEU A 23 -1.16 8.10 -6.66
CA LEU A 23 -0.32 8.53 -5.54
C LEU A 23 0.61 7.39 -5.06
N HIS A 24 0.10 6.18 -4.98
CA HIS A 24 0.92 5.01 -4.61
C HIS A 24 2.03 4.76 -5.65
N CYS A 25 1.72 4.84 -6.94
CA CYS A 25 2.74 4.72 -7.99
C CYS A 25 3.82 5.80 -7.86
N ILE A 26 3.46 7.04 -7.51
CA ILE A 26 4.42 8.13 -7.29
C ILE A 26 5.33 7.80 -6.10
N ILE A 27 4.75 7.35 -4.97
CA ILE A 27 5.51 6.94 -3.78
C ILE A 27 6.52 5.84 -4.15
N LEU A 28 6.08 4.80 -4.86
CA LEU A 28 6.96 3.70 -5.28
C LEU A 28 8.07 4.16 -6.24
N MET A 29 7.76 5.05 -7.20
CA MET A 29 8.76 5.57 -8.13
C MET A 29 9.81 6.43 -7.43
N VAL A 30 9.41 7.28 -6.49
CA VAL A 30 10.33 8.08 -5.69
C VAL A 30 11.19 7.17 -4.82
N GLY A 31 10.59 6.21 -4.11
CA GLY A 31 11.32 5.25 -3.29
C GLY A 31 12.33 4.45 -4.11
N GLY A 32 11.92 3.90 -5.24
CA GLY A 32 12.80 3.13 -6.12
C GLY A 32 13.95 3.97 -6.72
N HIS A 33 13.72 5.27 -6.97
CA HIS A 33 14.77 6.17 -7.45
C HIS A 33 15.83 6.47 -6.36
N TYR A 34 15.41 6.61 -5.11
CA TYR A 34 16.28 6.96 -3.97
C TYR A 34 16.53 5.79 -3.02
N THR A 35 16.39 4.54 -3.48
CA THR A 35 16.60 3.30 -2.68
C THR A 35 15.79 3.22 -1.38
N TYR A 36 14.70 3.98 -1.28
CA TYR A 36 13.84 4.16 -0.08
C TYR A 36 14.57 4.72 1.15
N ALA A 37 15.87 4.51 1.26
CA ALA A 37 16.69 4.94 2.40
C ALA A 37 17.33 6.33 2.24
N GLU A 38 17.25 6.93 1.05
CA GLU A 38 17.98 8.17 0.69
C GLU A 38 17.08 9.25 0.11
N VAL A 39 15.79 9.27 0.48
CA VAL A 39 14.83 10.27 -0.03
C VAL A 39 15.11 11.62 0.64
N PRO A 40 15.55 12.66 -0.11
CA PRO A 40 16.08 13.91 0.47
C PRO A 40 15.10 14.66 1.36
N LEU A 41 13.79 14.57 1.07
CA LEU A 41 12.77 15.18 1.93
C LEU A 41 12.75 14.53 3.31
N PHE A 42 12.88 13.19 3.36
CA PHE A 42 12.84 12.44 4.61
C PHE A 42 14.14 12.56 5.40
N ASP A 43 15.27 12.82 4.77
CA ASP A 43 16.51 13.17 5.48
C ASP A 43 16.34 14.50 6.22
N ARG A 44 15.81 15.54 5.56
CA ARG A 44 15.53 16.83 6.20
C ARG A 44 14.50 16.71 7.34
N LEU A 45 13.48 15.89 7.17
CA LEU A 45 12.52 15.60 8.23
C LEU A 45 13.21 14.85 9.39
N GLY A 46 14.08 13.89 9.07
CA GLY A 46 14.89 13.18 10.04
C GLY A 46 15.73 14.12 10.90
N GLU A 47 16.44 15.04 10.28
CA GLU A 47 17.20 16.07 10.98
C GLU A 47 16.32 16.94 11.89
N ALA A 48 15.16 17.38 11.38
CA ALA A 48 14.24 18.23 12.14
C ALA A 48 13.59 17.52 13.35
N PHE A 49 13.30 16.22 13.23
CA PHE A 49 12.63 15.43 14.25
C PHE A 49 13.56 14.51 15.06
N GLY A 50 14.86 14.53 14.78
CA GLY A 50 15.86 13.70 15.47
C GLY A 50 15.74 12.21 15.15
N TRP A 51 15.28 11.84 13.95
CA TRP A 51 15.19 10.44 13.54
C TRP A 51 16.58 9.87 13.25
N GLN A 52 16.77 8.59 13.62
CA GLN A 52 18.05 7.90 13.40
C GLN A 52 18.19 7.32 11.99
N ARG A 53 17.11 7.36 11.19
CA ARG A 53 17.06 6.78 9.84
C ARG A 53 16.10 7.56 8.95
N ASN A 54 16.24 7.39 7.63
CA ASN A 54 15.24 7.82 6.67
C ASN A 54 14.03 6.88 6.73
N ASN A 55 12.87 7.40 7.07
CA ASN A 55 11.64 6.63 7.26
C ASN A 55 10.71 6.63 6.03
N TYR A 56 11.24 6.86 4.83
CA TYR A 56 10.42 6.85 3.62
C TYR A 56 9.85 5.46 3.30
N ASP A 57 10.56 4.40 3.62
CA ASP A 57 10.09 3.02 3.54
C ASP A 57 8.78 2.82 4.31
N LYS A 58 8.67 3.38 5.51
CA LYS A 58 7.43 3.33 6.33
C LYS A 58 6.24 3.99 5.64
N LEU A 59 6.47 5.08 4.90
CA LEU A 59 5.44 5.68 4.05
C LEU A 59 5.04 4.73 2.91
N GLY A 60 6.02 4.05 2.30
CA GLY A 60 5.80 3.03 1.27
C GLY A 60 4.90 1.90 1.78
N HIS A 61 5.24 1.32 2.93
CA HIS A 61 4.47 0.24 3.55
C HIS A 61 3.08 0.71 4.04
N PHE A 62 2.98 1.91 4.59
CA PHE A 62 1.67 2.50 4.89
C PHE A 62 0.80 2.60 3.64
N ALA A 63 1.33 3.11 2.54
CA ALA A 63 0.60 3.20 1.27
C ALA A 63 0.28 1.82 0.69
N GLN A 64 1.17 0.82 0.88
CA GLN A 64 0.97 -0.57 0.49
C GLN A 64 -0.21 -1.24 1.24
N GLY A 65 -0.53 -0.79 2.43
CA GLY A 65 -1.76 -1.19 3.12
C GLY A 65 -2.96 -0.34 2.71
N PHE A 66 -2.79 0.98 2.74
CA PHE A 66 -3.85 1.97 2.55
C PHE A 66 -4.53 1.87 1.17
N VAL A 67 -3.74 1.82 0.11
CA VAL A 67 -4.28 1.84 -1.27
C VAL A 67 -4.86 0.50 -1.69
N PRO A 68 -4.18 -0.64 -1.52
CA PRO A 68 -4.76 -1.95 -1.81
C PRO A 68 -6.02 -2.26 -1.00
N ALA A 69 -6.16 -1.76 0.23
CA ALA A 69 -7.40 -1.90 0.98
C ALA A 69 -8.61 -1.30 0.24
N MET A 70 -8.44 -0.11 -0.34
CA MET A 70 -9.51 0.54 -1.09
C MET A 70 -9.77 -0.12 -2.45
N VAL A 71 -8.73 -0.63 -3.12
CA VAL A 71 -8.86 -1.43 -4.35
C VAL A 71 -9.63 -2.72 -4.06
N ALA A 72 -9.22 -3.48 -3.04
CA ALA A 72 -9.88 -4.71 -2.65
C ALA A 72 -11.35 -4.45 -2.26
N ARG A 73 -11.60 -3.36 -1.50
CA ARG A 73 -12.95 -2.94 -1.13
C ARG A 73 -13.83 -2.68 -2.34
N GLU A 74 -13.33 -1.95 -3.33
CA GLU A 74 -14.09 -1.70 -4.57
C GLU A 74 -14.43 -2.99 -5.30
N ILE A 75 -13.45 -3.89 -5.45
CA ILE A 75 -13.65 -5.18 -6.13
C ILE A 75 -14.70 -6.02 -5.39
N LEU A 76 -14.56 -6.18 -4.07
CA LEU A 76 -15.46 -7.03 -3.27
C LEU A 76 -16.90 -6.51 -3.26
N ILE A 77 -17.10 -5.19 -3.20
CA ILE A 77 -18.43 -4.58 -3.23
C ILE A 77 -19.06 -4.74 -4.61
N ARG A 78 -18.34 -4.35 -5.66
CA ARG A 78 -18.90 -4.35 -7.03
C ARG A 78 -19.15 -5.75 -7.57
N LYS A 79 -18.30 -6.71 -7.20
CA LYS A 79 -18.50 -8.14 -7.54
C LYS A 79 -19.46 -8.84 -6.59
N ARG A 80 -19.95 -8.17 -5.54
CA ARG A 80 -20.87 -8.73 -4.53
C ARG A 80 -20.35 -10.02 -3.90
N VAL A 81 -19.03 -10.12 -3.70
CA VAL A 81 -18.37 -11.32 -3.17
C VAL A 81 -18.76 -11.56 -1.71
N ILE A 82 -18.88 -10.47 -0.94
CA ILE A 82 -19.20 -10.51 0.49
C ILE A 82 -20.23 -9.43 0.81
N SER A 83 -21.37 -9.84 1.31
CA SER A 83 -22.47 -8.95 1.68
C SER A 83 -22.24 -8.24 3.02
N THR A 84 -21.67 -8.95 4.01
CA THR A 84 -21.48 -8.46 5.37
C THR A 84 -20.26 -7.53 5.45
N SER A 85 -20.46 -6.31 5.92
CA SER A 85 -19.38 -5.30 6.01
C SER A 85 -18.25 -5.70 6.95
N SER A 86 -18.57 -6.33 8.08
CA SER A 86 -17.56 -6.77 9.06
C SER A 86 -16.61 -7.83 8.47
N TRP A 87 -17.18 -8.85 7.84
CA TRP A 87 -16.38 -9.88 7.16
C TRP A 87 -15.58 -9.32 6.01
N ARG A 88 -16.16 -8.43 5.23
CA ARG A 88 -15.45 -7.75 4.13
C ARG A 88 -14.23 -6.98 4.65
N ASN A 89 -14.41 -6.16 5.70
CA ASN A 89 -13.32 -5.38 6.28
C ASN A 89 -12.25 -6.29 6.89
N PHE A 90 -12.63 -7.34 7.61
CA PHE A 90 -11.70 -8.32 8.14
C PHE A 90 -10.83 -8.96 7.04
N LEU A 91 -11.46 -9.42 5.96
CA LEU A 91 -10.74 -10.04 4.85
C LEU A 91 -9.84 -9.04 4.10
N ILE A 92 -10.27 -7.79 3.93
CA ILE A 92 -9.43 -6.74 3.33
C ILE A 92 -8.18 -6.51 4.18
N VAL A 93 -8.34 -6.33 5.49
CA VAL A 93 -7.20 -6.10 6.40
C VAL A 93 -6.27 -7.31 6.41
N SER A 94 -6.83 -8.53 6.49
CA SER A 94 -6.04 -9.77 6.43
C SER A 94 -5.30 -9.92 5.11
N PHE A 95 -5.93 -9.58 3.99
CA PHE A 95 -5.30 -9.59 2.66
C PHE A 95 -4.13 -8.59 2.60
N CYS A 96 -4.33 -7.35 3.07
CA CYS A 96 -3.28 -6.34 3.06
C CYS A 96 -2.09 -6.74 3.94
N LEU A 97 -2.34 -7.30 5.12
CA LEU A 97 -1.29 -7.82 5.99
C LEU A 97 -0.56 -9.01 5.34
N GLY A 98 -1.29 -9.96 4.77
CA GLY A 98 -0.70 -11.11 4.05
C GLY A 98 0.10 -10.67 2.82
N PHE A 99 -0.36 -9.65 2.11
CA PHE A 99 0.37 -9.08 0.98
C PHE A 99 1.67 -8.38 1.42
N SER A 100 1.63 -7.64 2.54
CA SER A 100 2.83 -7.04 3.14
C SER A 100 3.82 -8.13 3.57
N ALA A 101 3.36 -9.15 4.30
CA ALA A 101 4.21 -10.28 4.70
C ALA A 101 4.84 -11.00 3.50
N PHE A 102 4.09 -11.16 2.40
CA PHE A 102 4.63 -11.75 1.17
C PHE A 102 5.71 -10.86 0.53
N TYR A 103 5.54 -9.55 0.60
CA TYR A 103 6.55 -8.61 0.10
C TYR A 103 7.86 -8.71 0.91
N GLU A 104 7.78 -8.81 2.24
CA GLU A 104 8.94 -9.05 3.09
C GLU A 104 9.68 -10.37 2.75
N LEU A 105 8.91 -11.41 2.37
CA LEU A 105 9.53 -12.66 1.90
C LEU A 105 10.26 -12.47 0.57
N ILE A 106 9.74 -11.66 -0.35
CA ILE A 106 10.42 -11.32 -1.60
C ILE A 106 11.73 -10.59 -1.29
N GLU A 107 11.69 -9.60 -0.40
CA GLU A 107 12.89 -8.88 0.03
C GLU A 107 13.94 -9.81 0.63
N TRP A 108 13.53 -10.70 1.51
CA TRP A 108 14.40 -11.72 2.06
C TRP A 108 15.02 -12.63 1.00
N TRP A 109 14.23 -13.09 0.02
CA TRP A 109 14.75 -13.91 -1.09
C TRP A 109 15.74 -13.15 -1.96
N VAL A 110 15.47 -11.88 -2.27
CA VAL A 110 16.42 -11.02 -2.99
C VAL A 110 17.73 -10.89 -2.20
N ALA A 111 17.67 -10.67 -0.90
CA ALA A 111 18.82 -10.60 -0.04
C ALA A 111 19.65 -11.90 -0.01
N LEU A 112 19.00 -13.06 -0.06
CA LEU A 112 19.69 -14.36 -0.14
C LEU A 112 20.42 -14.56 -1.48
N LEU A 113 19.89 -13.99 -2.57
CA LEU A 113 20.46 -14.16 -3.92
C LEU A 113 21.57 -13.16 -4.20
N SER A 114 21.57 -11.99 -3.59
CA SER A 114 22.55 -10.93 -3.82
C SER A 114 22.82 -10.12 -2.56
N ARG A 115 24.04 -10.25 -2.00
CA ARG A 115 24.45 -9.46 -0.84
C ARG A 115 24.55 -7.97 -1.13
N GLU A 116 24.98 -7.59 -2.34
CA GLU A 116 25.09 -6.18 -2.75
C GLU A 116 23.70 -5.56 -2.97
N ALA A 117 22.76 -6.32 -3.53
CA ALA A 117 21.37 -5.88 -3.68
C ALA A 117 20.62 -5.84 -2.34
N ALA A 118 21.02 -6.66 -1.36
CA ALA A 118 20.38 -6.73 -0.06
C ALA A 118 20.38 -5.38 0.66
N GLU A 119 21.52 -4.72 0.79
CA GLU A 119 21.64 -3.45 1.52
C GLU A 119 20.85 -2.32 0.85
N SER A 120 20.89 -2.26 -0.47
CA SER A 120 20.18 -1.22 -1.24
C SER A 120 18.67 -1.49 -1.40
N PHE A 121 18.26 -2.77 -1.39
CA PHE A 121 16.87 -3.17 -1.62
C PHE A 121 16.06 -3.30 -0.32
N LEU A 122 16.68 -3.85 0.75
CA LEU A 122 16.01 -4.00 2.05
C LEU A 122 15.82 -2.67 2.77
N GLY A 123 16.71 -1.69 2.55
CA GLY A 123 16.62 -0.39 3.19
C GLY A 123 16.55 -0.42 4.73
N THR A 124 16.99 -1.54 5.36
CA THR A 124 16.85 -1.78 6.81
C THR A 124 17.58 -0.74 7.67
N GLN A 125 18.64 -0.12 7.12
CA GLN A 125 19.46 0.89 7.81
C GLN A 125 19.88 0.43 9.23
N GLY A 126 20.06 -0.89 9.43
CA GLY A 126 20.45 -1.49 10.71
C GLY A 126 19.31 -1.69 11.72
N TYR A 127 18.06 -1.48 11.35
CA TYR A 127 16.92 -1.66 12.23
C TYR A 127 16.47 -3.14 12.29
N ALA A 128 16.69 -3.78 13.44
CA ALA A 128 16.44 -5.23 13.63
C ALA A 128 14.95 -5.64 13.47
N TRP A 129 14.00 -4.73 13.71
CA TRP A 129 12.57 -4.97 13.64
C TRP A 129 11.92 -4.38 12.37
N ASP A 130 12.70 -4.24 11.30
CA ASP A 130 12.27 -3.59 10.07
C ASP A 130 11.04 -4.29 9.47
N THR A 131 11.15 -5.57 9.17
CA THR A 131 10.07 -6.42 8.66
C THR A 131 8.78 -6.31 9.47
N GLN A 132 8.86 -6.42 10.82
CA GLN A 132 7.67 -6.35 11.67
C GLN A 132 7.07 -4.94 11.68
N SER A 133 7.92 -3.93 11.67
CA SER A 133 7.51 -2.53 11.59
C SER A 133 6.79 -2.25 10.27
N ASP A 134 7.29 -2.75 9.16
CA ASP A 134 6.73 -2.56 7.82
C ASP A 134 5.36 -3.22 7.67
N MET A 135 5.25 -4.45 8.16
CA MET A 135 3.95 -5.11 8.27
C MET A 135 2.96 -4.33 9.15
N ALA A 136 3.44 -3.74 10.26
CA ALA A 136 2.59 -2.93 11.14
C ALA A 136 2.14 -1.62 10.47
N TRP A 137 3.00 -0.95 9.70
CA TRP A 137 2.64 0.22 8.91
C TRP A 137 1.62 -0.11 7.82
N ALA A 138 1.78 -1.24 7.12
CA ALA A 138 0.82 -1.71 6.13
C ALA A 138 -0.53 -2.06 6.77
N LEU A 139 -0.53 -2.76 7.91
CA LEU A 139 -1.74 -3.05 8.69
C LEU A 139 -2.46 -1.76 9.11
N GLY A 140 -1.72 -0.80 9.67
CA GLY A 140 -2.24 0.50 10.06
C GLY A 140 -2.84 1.26 8.87
N GLY A 141 -2.14 1.27 7.73
CA GLY A 141 -2.61 1.86 6.49
C GLY A 141 -3.95 1.29 6.04
N ALA A 142 -4.09 -0.04 6.02
CA ALA A 142 -5.34 -0.71 5.63
C ALA A 142 -6.51 -0.35 6.55
N ILE A 143 -6.30 -0.36 7.86
CA ILE A 143 -7.33 0.00 8.86
C ILE A 143 -7.74 1.46 8.70
N ILE A 144 -6.77 2.37 8.63
CA ILE A 144 -7.02 3.81 8.50
C ILE A 144 -7.76 4.13 7.20
N ALA A 145 -7.40 3.48 6.08
CA ALA A 145 -8.09 3.66 4.81
C ALA A 145 -9.58 3.32 4.91
N LEU A 146 -9.91 2.19 5.53
CA LEU A 146 -11.29 1.75 5.70
C LEU A 146 -12.10 2.70 6.61
N ILE A 147 -11.48 3.20 7.67
CA ILE A 147 -12.13 4.14 8.61
C ILE A 147 -12.37 5.50 7.95
N LEU A 148 -11.33 6.07 7.34
CA LEU A 148 -11.40 7.44 6.84
C LEU A 148 -12.13 7.54 5.49
N LEU A 149 -11.90 6.59 4.59
CA LEU A 149 -12.36 6.68 3.21
C LEU A 149 -13.61 5.84 2.91
N GLY A 150 -14.01 4.95 3.81
CA GLY A 150 -15.13 4.03 3.57
C GLY A 150 -16.41 4.76 3.14
N ARG A 151 -16.81 5.82 3.86
CA ARG A 151 -18.03 6.61 3.56
C ARG A 151 -17.92 7.39 2.25
N LEU A 152 -16.76 7.97 1.97
CA LEU A 152 -16.52 8.69 0.72
C LEU A 152 -16.59 7.73 -0.47
N HIS A 153 -15.99 6.56 -0.33
CA HIS A 153 -16.00 5.52 -1.33
C HIS A 153 -17.43 5.01 -1.61
N ASP A 154 -18.25 4.80 -0.58
CA ASP A 154 -19.65 4.39 -0.75
C ASP A 154 -20.45 5.41 -1.56
N ARG A 155 -20.22 6.70 -1.35
CA ARG A 155 -20.86 7.76 -2.14
C ARG A 155 -20.49 7.70 -3.63
N GLN A 156 -19.27 7.28 -3.94
CA GLN A 156 -18.82 7.15 -5.33
C GLN A 156 -19.26 5.84 -5.99
N LEU A 157 -19.48 4.78 -5.20
CA LEU A 157 -19.96 3.49 -5.70
C LEU A 157 -21.46 3.52 -6.06
N ASN A 158 -22.26 4.27 -5.32
CA ASN A 158 -23.71 4.33 -5.47
C ASN A 158 -24.20 4.94 -6.83
N PRO A 159 -23.54 5.94 -7.44
CA PRO A 159 -23.94 6.43 -8.76
C PRO A 159 -23.49 5.50 -9.90
N VAL A 160 -22.53 4.63 -9.66
CA VAL A 160 -22.02 3.65 -10.64
C VAL A 160 -22.78 2.34 -10.46
N GLY A 161 -24.08 2.30 -10.70
CA GLY A 161 -24.93 1.12 -10.52
C GLY A 161 -24.26 -0.24 -10.84
N PRO A 162 -24.87 -1.39 -10.53
CA PRO A 162 -24.27 -2.69 -10.72
C PRO A 162 -23.78 -2.82 -12.17
N ALA A 163 -22.51 -3.20 -12.34
CA ALA A 163 -22.00 -3.56 -13.67
C ALA A 163 -22.90 -4.69 -14.21
N ARG A 164 -23.61 -4.41 -15.29
CA ARG A 164 -24.44 -5.37 -15.99
C ARG A 164 -23.58 -6.46 -16.62
#